data_b0fd6bfd3acd73ce841856edf51a7add
#
_entry.id   b0fd6bfd3acd73ce841856edf51a7add
#
_cell.length_a   1.000
_cell.length_b   1.000
_cell.length_c   1.000
_cell.angle_alpha   90.00
_cell.angle_beta   90.00
_cell.angle_gamma   90.00
#
_symmetry.space_group_name_H-M   'P 1'
#
loop_
_entity.id
_entity.type
_entity.pdbx_description
1 polymer ?
#
loop_
_entity_poly.entity_id
_entity_poly.type
_entity_poly.pdbx_seq_one_letter_code
_entity_poly.pdbx_strand_id
1 'polypeptide(L)'
;MMEYEAVIGLEVHVQIKTKSKLFSGSKYSFGEEPNTLTDPVVLGLPGSLPMLNKEAVLKTIKAGLIFGCDIADLAKWGRKNYFYPDCPKNYQISQDTHPICRNGYIEIELDGPSRNIMGEHKKIALERIHLEEDVGKLTHFTDDSGVDFNRAGVPLMEIVSKPDMRSADEAFAYLNSIRMYMSYAGISNCDMEKGEIRCDANVSVRPVGQEKLGTRVEIKNLNSISGVRNSLEFEIKRQISELENGGKIFQETRRWDAEAGTTSVMRSKEISFDYRYFCDPDLVPIKISQETKNRIKSEIPEMPFEKQERFFAQYKLPYTVTSVICKEKALSDLFEDTVAIHNNPITTANFIANEMLREISNDQKSIDDVSPLTKTEDHLKISPKMLSGLVKLIDDGVLSKQIASEVFVEMFHTGKSAEEIVEEKGLKQNTNAEELSAICKEAIDKNEKAVREFKSGKEIALNAIKGFVMRQTKGKGNPAIIDKILREMLSK
;
A
#
# COMPACT_ATOMS: atom_id res chain seq x y z
N MET A 1 4.03 37.78 -13.35
CA MET A 1 5.00 36.86 -12.73
C MET A 1 5.25 35.74 -13.72
N MET A 2 6.47 35.28 -13.85
CA MET A 2 6.78 34.12 -14.68
C MET A 2 6.21 32.88 -14.00
N GLU A 3 5.48 32.04 -14.74
CA GLU A 3 4.93 30.82 -14.20
C GLU A 3 5.98 29.71 -14.33
N TYR A 4 6.19 28.92 -13.26
CA TYR A 4 7.16 27.84 -13.21
C TYR A 4 6.48 26.50 -13.10
N GLU A 5 7.06 25.47 -13.71
CA GLU A 5 6.69 24.07 -13.53
C GLU A 5 7.83 23.29 -12.89
N ALA A 6 7.48 22.36 -12.01
CA ALA A 6 8.45 21.40 -11.47
C ALA A 6 8.70 20.25 -12.47
N VAL A 7 9.91 19.70 -12.43
CA VAL A 7 10.31 18.50 -13.14
C VAL A 7 10.96 17.56 -12.14
N ILE A 8 10.33 16.41 -11.90
CA ILE A 8 10.71 15.51 -10.84
C ILE A 8 10.95 14.11 -11.41
N GLY A 9 12.04 13.48 -10.99
CA GLY A 9 12.37 12.08 -11.19
C GLY A 9 12.73 11.42 -9.87
N LEU A 10 12.37 10.16 -9.70
CA LEU A 10 12.63 9.37 -8.49
C LEU A 10 13.51 8.16 -8.79
N GLU A 11 14.43 7.88 -7.90
CA GLU A 11 15.19 6.65 -7.80
C GLU A 11 14.68 5.87 -6.59
N VAL A 12 14.01 4.75 -6.82
CA VAL A 12 13.35 3.97 -5.77
C VAL A 12 14.02 2.62 -5.63
N HIS A 13 14.52 2.34 -4.44
CA HIS A 13 15.14 1.07 -4.10
C HIS A 13 14.15 0.21 -3.32
N VAL A 14 13.91 -1.01 -3.80
CA VAL A 14 12.97 -1.96 -3.21
C VAL A 14 13.70 -3.25 -2.87
N GLN A 15 13.74 -3.63 -1.59
CA GLN A 15 14.24 -4.94 -1.19
C GLN A 15 13.30 -6.04 -1.65
N ILE A 16 13.86 -7.06 -2.30
CA ILE A 16 13.10 -8.19 -2.83
C ILE A 16 13.00 -9.27 -1.76
N LYS A 17 11.80 -9.70 -1.43
CA LYS A 17 11.54 -10.77 -0.47
C LYS A 17 11.99 -12.12 -1.03
N THR A 18 13.11 -12.64 -0.52
CA THR A 18 13.67 -13.95 -0.89
C THR A 18 14.15 -14.68 0.36
N LYS A 19 14.36 -15.99 0.24
CA LYS A 19 14.84 -16.82 1.37
C LYS A 19 16.32 -16.62 1.68
N SER A 20 17.11 -16.17 0.72
CA SER A 20 18.54 -15.93 0.84
C SER A 20 18.92 -14.63 0.15
N LYS A 21 20.13 -14.14 0.44
CA LYS A 21 20.69 -12.96 -0.19
C LYS A 21 20.93 -13.16 -1.70
N LEU A 22 21.28 -12.07 -2.39
CA LEU A 22 21.34 -12.07 -3.86
C LEU A 22 22.44 -12.99 -4.39
N PHE A 23 23.60 -12.98 -3.75
CA PHE A 23 24.78 -13.72 -4.22
C PHE A 23 25.30 -14.75 -3.20
N SER A 24 24.58 -14.99 -2.11
CA SER A 24 24.96 -15.92 -1.07
C SER A 24 23.77 -16.69 -0.49
N GLY A 25 24.03 -17.81 0.19
CA GLY A 25 23.03 -18.60 0.90
C GLY A 25 22.59 -18.03 2.24
N SER A 26 23.24 -16.96 2.72
CA SER A 26 22.92 -16.31 3.99
C SER A 26 21.49 -15.77 3.97
N LYS A 27 20.78 -15.90 5.09
CA LYS A 27 19.44 -15.35 5.28
C LYS A 27 19.51 -13.83 5.51
N TYR A 28 18.35 -13.19 5.36
CA TYR A 28 18.11 -11.85 5.88
C TYR A 28 16.81 -11.85 6.68
N SER A 29 16.86 -11.20 7.84
CA SER A 29 15.70 -10.91 8.68
C SER A 29 15.94 -9.57 9.35
N PHE A 30 14.91 -8.75 9.45
CA PHE A 30 15.00 -7.45 10.12
C PHE A 30 15.03 -7.63 11.63
N GLY A 31 15.88 -6.86 12.33
CA GLY A 31 15.89 -6.81 13.79
C GLY A 31 16.78 -7.87 14.47
N GLU A 32 17.51 -8.70 13.71
CA GLU A 32 18.49 -9.64 14.25
C GLU A 32 19.73 -8.91 14.77
N GLU A 33 20.45 -9.56 15.70
CA GLU A 33 21.70 -9.03 16.24
C GLU A 33 22.70 -8.69 15.13
N PRO A 34 23.41 -7.55 15.21
CA PRO A 34 24.32 -7.09 14.17
C PRO A 34 25.37 -8.14 13.79
N ASN A 35 25.62 -8.27 12.49
CA ASN A 35 26.62 -9.16 11.89
C ASN A 35 26.40 -10.67 12.12
N THR A 36 25.18 -11.09 12.48
CA THR A 36 24.85 -12.51 12.66
C THR A 36 24.36 -13.18 11.38
N LEU A 37 23.90 -12.40 10.39
CA LEU A 37 23.39 -12.89 9.11
C LEU A 37 24.41 -12.64 7.98
N THR A 38 25.66 -13.04 8.19
CA THR A 38 26.77 -12.87 7.25
C THR A 38 27.41 -14.22 6.92
N ASP A 39 28.13 -14.25 5.81
CA ASP A 39 28.95 -15.39 5.40
C ASP A 39 30.19 -14.90 4.62
N PRO A 40 31.13 -15.79 4.25
CA PRO A 40 32.35 -15.39 3.52
C PRO A 40 32.10 -14.62 2.22
N VAL A 41 30.98 -14.90 1.49
CA VAL A 41 30.64 -14.19 0.25
C VAL A 41 30.17 -12.77 0.55
N VAL A 42 29.28 -12.61 1.54
CA VAL A 42 28.80 -11.30 1.99
C VAL A 42 29.93 -10.41 2.44
N LEU A 43 30.90 -10.98 3.21
CA LEU A 43 32.05 -10.26 3.74
C LEU A 43 33.17 -10.06 2.71
N GLY A 44 33.06 -10.66 1.52
CA GLY A 44 34.08 -10.56 0.48
C GLY A 44 35.43 -11.22 0.86
N LEU A 45 35.36 -12.31 1.62
CA LEU A 45 36.60 -13.00 2.04
C LEU A 45 37.32 -13.64 0.84
N PRO A 46 38.68 -13.69 0.86
CA PRO A 46 39.41 -14.28 -0.26
C PRO A 46 39.01 -15.72 -0.56
N GLY A 47 38.79 -16.00 -1.85
CA GLY A 47 38.39 -17.33 -2.34
C GLY A 47 36.88 -17.60 -2.35
N SER A 48 36.03 -16.70 -1.81
CA SER A 48 34.59 -16.80 -1.91
C SER A 48 34.09 -16.32 -3.30
N LEU A 49 33.10 -17.01 -3.87
CA LEU A 49 32.53 -16.67 -5.16
C LEU A 49 31.02 -16.41 -5.04
N PRO A 50 30.50 -15.40 -5.73
CA PRO A 50 29.06 -15.08 -5.73
C PRO A 50 28.25 -16.14 -6.48
N MET A 51 27.05 -16.47 -5.96
CA MET A 51 26.10 -17.34 -6.64
C MET A 51 24.73 -16.65 -6.71
N LEU A 52 24.29 -16.35 -7.92
CA LEU A 52 23.10 -15.54 -8.16
C LEU A 52 21.80 -16.24 -7.72
N ASN A 53 20.99 -15.52 -6.96
CA ASN A 53 19.67 -15.96 -6.51
C ASN A 53 18.65 -15.90 -7.66
N LYS A 54 18.19 -17.08 -8.09
CA LYS A 54 17.21 -17.22 -9.18
C LYS A 54 15.87 -16.53 -8.85
N GLU A 55 15.41 -16.60 -7.61
CA GLU A 55 14.13 -16.01 -7.21
C GLU A 55 14.14 -14.49 -7.34
N ALA A 56 15.25 -13.84 -6.97
CA ALA A 56 15.41 -12.39 -7.13
C ALA A 56 15.31 -11.96 -8.61
N VAL A 57 15.96 -12.71 -9.51
CA VAL A 57 15.87 -12.46 -10.98
C VAL A 57 14.44 -12.62 -11.47
N LEU A 58 13.74 -13.71 -11.09
CA LEU A 58 12.36 -13.96 -11.53
C LEU A 58 11.40 -12.87 -11.01
N LYS A 59 11.57 -12.41 -9.77
CA LYS A 59 10.77 -11.33 -9.19
C LYS A 59 11.04 -9.99 -9.87
N THR A 60 12.28 -9.70 -10.25
CA THR A 60 12.61 -8.51 -11.04
C THR A 60 11.96 -8.55 -12.44
N ILE A 61 12.00 -9.70 -13.12
CA ILE A 61 11.30 -9.88 -14.40
C ILE A 61 9.79 -9.69 -14.20
N LYS A 62 9.22 -10.24 -13.12
CA LYS A 62 7.80 -10.09 -12.79
C LYS A 62 7.41 -8.62 -12.61
N ALA A 63 8.21 -7.84 -11.88
CA ALA A 63 8.01 -6.40 -11.72
C ALA A 63 8.05 -5.68 -13.08
N GLY A 64 9.05 -5.98 -13.90
CA GLY A 64 9.16 -5.40 -15.24
C GLY A 64 7.95 -5.71 -16.13
N LEU A 65 7.44 -6.94 -16.09
CA LEU A 65 6.25 -7.34 -16.85
C LEU A 65 4.98 -6.64 -16.35
N ILE A 66 4.84 -6.44 -15.04
CA ILE A 66 3.73 -5.68 -14.44
C ILE A 66 3.74 -4.23 -14.93
N PHE A 67 4.92 -3.62 -15.00
CA PHE A 67 5.08 -2.23 -15.45
C PHE A 67 5.24 -2.07 -16.96
N GLY A 68 5.01 -3.13 -17.73
CA GLY A 68 5.09 -3.09 -19.20
C GLY A 68 6.48 -2.78 -19.75
N CYS A 69 7.53 -3.15 -19.01
CA CYS A 69 8.92 -2.96 -19.44
C CYS A 69 9.33 -3.94 -20.54
N ASP A 70 10.30 -3.52 -21.34
CA ASP A 70 11.05 -4.39 -22.23
C ASP A 70 12.01 -5.25 -21.39
N ILE A 71 11.78 -6.56 -21.39
CA ILE A 71 12.64 -7.50 -20.66
C ILE A 71 13.80 -7.96 -21.55
N ALA A 72 15.03 -7.74 -21.08
CA ALA A 72 16.23 -8.13 -21.79
C ALA A 72 16.28 -9.66 -22.05
N ASP A 73 16.86 -10.05 -23.20
CA ASP A 73 17.13 -11.47 -23.49
C ASP A 73 18.42 -11.96 -22.80
N LEU A 74 19.29 -11.02 -22.44
CA LEU A 74 20.56 -11.28 -21.76
C LEU A 74 20.78 -10.26 -20.65
N ALA A 75 20.90 -10.74 -19.43
CA ALA A 75 21.25 -9.94 -18.25
C ALA A 75 22.70 -10.18 -17.82
N LYS A 76 23.39 -9.11 -17.47
CA LYS A 76 24.77 -9.15 -16.96
C LYS A 76 24.89 -8.29 -15.71
N TRP A 77 25.85 -8.61 -14.87
CA TRP A 77 26.18 -7.83 -13.68
C TRP A 77 27.60 -7.30 -13.80
N GLY A 78 27.80 -6.12 -13.24
CA GLY A 78 29.08 -5.45 -13.14
C GLY A 78 29.41 -5.09 -11.71
N ARG A 79 30.65 -4.71 -11.47
CA ARG A 79 31.12 -4.18 -10.21
C ARG A 79 31.10 -2.67 -10.24
N LYS A 80 30.29 -2.07 -9.34
CA LYS A 80 30.24 -0.64 -9.04
C LYS A 80 31.23 -0.40 -7.91
N ASN A 81 32.42 0.10 -8.24
CA ASN A 81 33.51 0.22 -7.27
C ASN A 81 33.36 1.51 -6.47
N TYR A 82 33.30 1.38 -5.15
CA TYR A 82 33.43 2.49 -4.23
C TYR A 82 33.87 1.98 -2.85
N PHE A 83 34.67 2.81 -2.16
CA PHE A 83 35.24 2.45 -0.87
C PHE A 83 34.47 3.16 0.22
N TYR A 84 33.66 2.38 0.95
CA TYR A 84 32.89 2.89 2.07
C TYR A 84 32.72 1.79 3.13
N PRO A 85 32.65 2.12 4.43
CA PRO A 85 32.62 1.11 5.49
C PRO A 85 31.48 0.10 5.41
N ASP A 86 30.32 0.49 4.83
CA ASP A 86 29.16 -0.39 4.67
C ASP A 86 29.25 -1.34 3.46
N CYS A 87 30.27 -1.18 2.62
CA CYS A 87 30.53 -2.03 1.45
C CYS A 87 31.72 -2.97 1.70
N PRO A 88 31.49 -4.19 2.25
CA PRO A 88 32.59 -5.05 2.74
C PRO A 88 33.53 -5.53 1.64
N LYS A 89 33.06 -5.59 0.39
CA LYS A 89 33.85 -6.00 -0.80
C LYS A 89 34.56 -4.83 -1.47
N ASN A 90 34.31 -3.59 -1.05
CA ASN A 90 34.70 -2.35 -1.72
C ASN A 90 34.08 -2.16 -3.12
N TYR A 91 33.13 -2.98 -3.47
CA TYR A 91 32.28 -2.83 -4.65
C TYR A 91 30.90 -3.41 -4.36
N GLN A 92 29.89 -2.91 -5.08
CA GLN A 92 28.55 -3.44 -5.12
C GLN A 92 28.34 -4.13 -6.46
N ILE A 93 27.78 -5.33 -6.45
CA ILE A 93 27.39 -5.99 -7.71
C ILE A 93 26.03 -5.42 -8.12
N SER A 94 26.01 -4.81 -9.30
CA SER A 94 24.86 -4.08 -9.84
C SER A 94 24.78 -4.26 -11.36
N GLN A 95 23.78 -3.65 -12.00
CA GLN A 95 23.62 -3.65 -13.46
C GLN A 95 23.68 -2.22 -13.99
N ASP A 96 24.60 -1.94 -14.88
CA ASP A 96 24.76 -0.66 -15.55
C ASP A 96 24.18 -0.71 -16.98
N THR A 97 24.96 -1.23 -17.92
CA THR A 97 24.61 -1.21 -19.36
C THR A 97 23.58 -2.26 -19.77
N HIS A 98 23.38 -3.31 -18.97
CA HIS A 98 22.52 -4.44 -19.28
C HIS A 98 21.52 -4.73 -18.17
N PRO A 99 20.64 -3.77 -17.80
CA PRO A 99 19.59 -4.00 -16.82
C PRO A 99 18.59 -5.04 -17.34
N ILE A 100 17.94 -5.72 -16.43
CA ILE A 100 16.88 -6.70 -16.74
C ILE A 100 15.71 -6.04 -17.45
N CYS A 101 15.31 -4.84 -17.03
CA CYS A 101 14.14 -4.15 -17.58
C CYS A 101 14.50 -2.74 -18.06
N ARG A 102 13.91 -2.35 -19.17
CA ARG A 102 13.99 -0.98 -19.71
C ARG A 102 12.61 -0.49 -20.07
N ASN A 103 12.47 0.83 -20.13
CA ASN A 103 11.20 1.46 -20.47
C ASN A 103 10.04 1.01 -19.55
N GLY A 104 8.79 1.09 -20.04
CA GLY A 104 7.60 0.82 -19.25
C GLY A 104 7.09 2.05 -18.51
N TYR A 105 6.12 1.84 -17.64
CA TYR A 105 5.51 2.92 -16.87
C TYR A 105 4.89 2.39 -15.57
N ILE A 106 4.74 3.28 -14.60
CA ILE A 106 3.93 3.05 -13.41
C ILE A 106 2.70 3.94 -13.52
N GLU A 107 1.52 3.32 -13.42
CA GLU A 107 0.26 4.03 -13.36
C GLU A 107 0.03 4.52 -11.93
N ILE A 108 -0.34 5.80 -11.83
CA ILE A 108 -0.69 6.46 -10.58
C ILE A 108 -2.11 6.96 -10.62
N GLU A 109 -2.75 7.04 -9.47
CA GLU A 109 -4.05 7.67 -9.27
C GLU A 109 -3.85 8.89 -8.37
N LEU A 110 -4.23 10.06 -8.86
CA LEU A 110 -4.21 11.30 -8.09
C LEU A 110 -5.49 11.42 -7.24
N ASP A 111 -5.45 12.31 -6.24
CA ASP A 111 -6.64 12.59 -5.45
C ASP A 111 -7.75 13.18 -6.34
N GLY A 112 -8.94 12.62 -6.25
CA GLY A 112 -10.13 13.12 -6.95
C GLY A 112 -10.63 14.43 -6.33
N PRO A 113 -11.56 15.12 -7.02
CA PRO A 113 -12.14 16.38 -6.51
C PRO A 113 -12.91 16.21 -5.20
N SER A 114 -13.24 14.98 -4.85
CA SER A 114 -13.78 14.59 -3.54
C SER A 114 -13.44 13.12 -3.25
N ARG A 115 -13.55 12.71 -1.98
CA ARG A 115 -13.32 11.32 -1.54
C ARG A 115 -14.21 10.27 -2.23
N ASN A 116 -15.29 10.69 -2.87
CA ASN A 116 -16.26 9.80 -3.53
C ASN A 116 -16.03 9.68 -5.03
N ILE A 117 -15.08 10.42 -5.57
CA ILE A 117 -14.83 10.51 -7.02
C ILE A 117 -13.38 10.08 -7.26
N MET A 118 -13.22 9.11 -8.15
CA MET A 118 -11.91 8.66 -8.61
C MET A 118 -11.13 9.83 -9.22
N GLY A 119 -9.86 9.90 -8.89
CA GLY A 119 -8.97 10.91 -9.42
C GLY A 119 -8.49 10.60 -10.84
N GLU A 120 -7.64 11.46 -11.35
CA GLU A 120 -7.02 11.27 -12.65
C GLU A 120 -5.98 10.15 -12.58
N HIS A 121 -5.98 9.27 -13.57
CA HIS A 121 -4.93 8.28 -13.77
C HIS A 121 -3.87 8.83 -14.71
N LYS A 122 -2.60 8.71 -14.31
CA LYS A 122 -1.45 9.14 -15.09
C LYS A 122 -0.40 8.07 -15.16
N LYS A 123 0.25 7.91 -16.31
CA LYS A 123 1.37 7.00 -16.51
C LYS A 123 2.69 7.74 -16.39
N ILE A 124 3.52 7.34 -15.44
CA ILE A 124 4.87 7.87 -15.23
C ILE A 124 5.85 6.90 -15.87
N ALA A 125 6.57 7.34 -16.89
CA ALA A 125 7.49 6.51 -17.64
C ALA A 125 8.71 6.10 -16.80
N LEU A 126 9.19 4.89 -17.03
CA LEU A 126 10.40 4.36 -16.42
C LEU A 126 11.58 4.46 -17.40
N GLU A 127 12.76 4.71 -16.86
CA GLU A 127 14.02 4.58 -17.58
C GLU A 127 14.49 3.12 -17.56
N ARG A 128 14.54 2.52 -16.37
CA ARG A 128 14.95 1.14 -16.15
C ARG A 128 14.52 0.59 -14.80
N ILE A 129 14.56 -0.73 -14.70
CA ILE A 129 14.60 -1.46 -13.44
C ILE A 129 15.80 -2.40 -13.51
N HIS A 130 16.67 -2.32 -12.52
CA HIS A 130 17.82 -3.21 -12.44
C HIS A 130 17.94 -3.88 -11.08
N LEU A 131 18.66 -4.99 -11.06
CA LEU A 131 18.85 -5.83 -9.89
C LEU A 131 20.27 -5.69 -9.37
N GLU A 132 20.41 -5.34 -8.11
CA GLU A 132 21.67 -5.18 -7.40
C GLU A 132 21.59 -5.73 -5.98
N GLU A 133 22.71 -5.79 -5.30
CA GLU A 133 22.77 -6.11 -3.88
C GLU A 133 22.73 -4.84 -3.01
N ASP A 134 22.10 -4.93 -1.84
CA ASP A 134 22.14 -3.86 -0.86
C ASP A 134 23.49 -3.86 -0.12
N VAL A 135 23.83 -2.75 0.51
CA VAL A 135 25.02 -2.57 1.34
C VAL A 135 24.68 -2.70 2.82
N GLY A 136 25.69 -2.74 3.69
CA GLY A 136 25.51 -2.77 5.14
C GLY A 136 24.84 -1.52 5.71
N LYS A 137 24.58 -1.54 7.00
CA LYS A 137 24.03 -0.39 7.73
C LYS A 137 25.17 0.25 8.53
N LEU A 138 25.32 1.56 8.35
CA LEU A 138 26.26 2.37 9.12
C LEU A 138 25.48 3.19 10.16
N THR A 139 25.88 3.10 11.42
CA THR A 139 25.31 3.88 12.51
C THR A 139 26.41 4.74 13.12
N HIS A 140 26.20 6.04 13.13
CA HIS A 140 27.15 6.99 13.71
C HIS A 140 26.80 7.25 15.18
N PHE A 141 27.80 7.10 16.05
CA PHE A 141 27.76 7.49 17.44
C PHE A 141 28.64 8.73 17.64
N THR A 142 28.75 9.24 18.86
CA THR A 142 29.48 10.47 19.13
C THR A 142 30.98 10.36 18.75
N ASP A 143 31.59 9.24 19.09
CA ASP A 143 33.05 9.04 18.91
C ASP A 143 33.38 7.89 17.94
N ASP A 144 32.38 7.04 17.61
CA ASP A 144 32.56 5.83 16.82
C ASP A 144 31.50 5.68 15.74
N SER A 145 31.70 4.71 14.85
CA SER A 145 30.67 4.27 13.89
C SER A 145 30.56 2.75 13.92
N GLY A 146 29.35 2.27 14.16
CA GLY A 146 29.04 0.85 14.07
C GLY A 146 28.69 0.43 12.65
N VAL A 147 29.19 -0.72 12.22
CA VAL A 147 28.87 -1.31 10.91
C VAL A 147 28.17 -2.63 11.11
N ASP A 148 26.96 -2.75 10.56
CA ASP A 148 26.19 -3.99 10.54
C ASP A 148 26.01 -4.48 9.10
N PHE A 149 26.60 -5.65 8.81
CA PHE A 149 26.54 -6.27 7.48
C PHE A 149 25.35 -7.23 7.30
N ASN A 150 24.42 -7.32 8.24
CA ASN A 150 23.23 -8.15 8.07
C ASN A 150 22.46 -7.79 6.80
N ARG A 151 22.38 -6.51 6.44
CA ARG A 151 21.71 -6.04 5.21
C ARG A 151 22.56 -6.22 3.96
N ALA A 152 23.90 -6.27 4.07
CA ALA A 152 24.79 -6.41 2.92
C ALA A 152 24.46 -7.69 2.13
N GLY A 153 24.33 -7.58 0.81
CA GLY A 153 23.98 -8.66 -0.09
C GLY A 153 22.49 -8.96 -0.20
N VAL A 154 21.58 -8.24 0.47
CA VAL A 154 20.13 -8.38 0.31
C VAL A 154 19.74 -8.00 -1.12
N PRO A 155 18.88 -8.78 -1.82
CA PRO A 155 18.45 -8.44 -3.17
C PRO A 155 17.71 -7.11 -3.20
N LEU A 156 18.20 -6.19 -4.03
CA LEU A 156 17.69 -4.84 -4.17
C LEU A 156 17.32 -4.56 -5.62
N MET A 157 16.12 -4.05 -5.83
CA MET A 157 15.65 -3.59 -7.13
C MET A 157 15.70 -2.06 -7.13
N GLU A 158 16.42 -1.47 -8.07
CA GLU A 158 16.38 -0.03 -8.30
C GLU A 158 15.45 0.28 -9.47
N ILE A 159 14.43 1.10 -9.20
CA ILE A 159 13.43 1.56 -10.16
C ILE A 159 13.68 3.04 -10.42
N VAL A 160 14.08 3.37 -11.64
CA VAL A 160 14.39 4.74 -12.05
C VAL A 160 13.28 5.28 -12.95
N SER A 161 12.60 6.33 -12.50
CA SER A 161 11.61 7.01 -13.33
C SER A 161 12.27 7.98 -14.32
N LYS A 162 11.59 8.27 -15.42
CA LYS A 162 11.87 9.46 -16.21
C LYS A 162 11.41 10.72 -15.45
N PRO A 163 11.90 11.91 -15.78
CA PRO A 163 11.52 13.15 -15.14
C PRO A 163 10.14 13.63 -15.62
N ASP A 164 9.12 12.78 -15.46
CA ASP A 164 7.77 13.00 -15.98
C ASP A 164 6.79 13.55 -14.95
N MET A 165 7.16 13.52 -13.66
CA MET A 165 6.31 14.05 -12.60
C MET A 165 6.42 15.57 -12.52
N ARG A 166 5.30 16.25 -12.22
CA ARG A 166 5.16 17.72 -12.20
C ARG A 166 4.73 18.27 -10.86
N SER A 167 4.39 17.42 -9.90
CA SER A 167 4.00 17.85 -8.55
C SER A 167 4.50 16.87 -7.48
N ALA A 168 4.54 17.35 -6.24
CA ALA A 168 4.83 16.50 -5.08
C ALA A 168 3.75 15.43 -4.85
N ASP A 169 2.50 15.73 -5.23
CA ASP A 169 1.39 14.77 -5.15
C ASP A 169 1.56 13.64 -6.15
N GLU A 170 2.06 13.90 -7.36
CA GLU A 170 2.40 12.86 -8.33
C GLU A 170 3.52 11.95 -7.80
N ALA A 171 4.53 12.51 -7.14
CA ALA A 171 5.61 11.73 -6.53
C ALA A 171 5.09 10.86 -5.35
N PHE A 172 4.19 11.41 -4.55
CA PHE A 172 3.50 10.68 -3.48
C PHE A 172 2.66 9.52 -4.03
N ALA A 173 1.86 9.78 -5.05
CA ALA A 173 1.04 8.76 -5.71
C ALA A 173 1.92 7.67 -6.38
N TYR A 174 3.05 8.05 -6.97
CA TYR A 174 4.00 7.13 -7.59
C TYR A 174 4.60 6.14 -6.59
N LEU A 175 5.05 6.60 -5.42
CA LEU A 175 5.58 5.72 -4.38
C LEU A 175 4.51 4.80 -3.78
N ASN A 176 3.30 5.30 -3.59
CA ASN A 176 2.17 4.47 -3.15
C ASN A 176 1.79 3.41 -4.20
N SER A 177 1.85 3.74 -5.49
CA SER A 177 1.63 2.77 -6.56
C SER A 177 2.71 1.69 -6.57
N ILE A 178 4.01 2.04 -6.44
CA ILE A 178 5.08 1.04 -6.31
C ILE A 178 4.81 0.11 -5.15
N ARG A 179 4.57 0.65 -3.96
CA ARG A 179 4.27 -0.14 -2.76
C ARG A 179 3.11 -1.10 -2.99
N MET A 180 2.01 -0.60 -3.53
CA MET A 180 0.82 -1.37 -3.84
C MET A 180 1.10 -2.51 -4.82
N TYR A 181 1.74 -2.23 -5.96
CA TYR A 181 2.06 -3.24 -6.97
C TYR A 181 3.05 -4.30 -6.46
N MET A 182 4.10 -3.90 -5.73
CA MET A 182 5.10 -4.82 -5.20
C MET A 182 4.54 -5.74 -4.13
N SER A 183 3.72 -5.22 -3.23
CA SER A 183 3.02 -6.00 -2.21
C SER A 183 2.02 -6.96 -2.86
N TYR A 184 1.21 -6.49 -3.78
CA TYR A 184 0.21 -7.29 -4.50
C TYR A 184 0.83 -8.46 -5.26
N ALA A 185 1.97 -8.24 -5.89
CA ALA A 185 2.72 -9.26 -6.64
C ALA A 185 3.54 -10.22 -5.75
N GLY A 186 3.60 -9.97 -4.43
CA GLY A 186 4.41 -10.74 -3.48
C GLY A 186 5.92 -10.57 -3.71
N ILE A 187 6.34 -9.41 -4.24
CA ILE A 187 7.75 -9.11 -4.53
C ILE A 187 8.44 -8.54 -3.29
N SER A 188 7.80 -7.61 -2.60
CA SER A 188 8.28 -6.92 -1.39
C SER A 188 7.09 -6.57 -0.50
N ASN A 189 7.33 -6.37 0.80
CA ASN A 189 6.33 -5.75 1.68
C ASN A 189 6.40 -4.21 1.61
N CYS A 190 7.51 -3.67 1.07
CA CYS A 190 7.76 -2.23 0.94
C CYS A 190 7.57 -1.44 2.24
N ASP A 191 8.00 -2.01 3.37
CA ASP A 191 7.98 -1.36 4.67
C ASP A 191 9.12 -0.33 4.74
N MET A 192 8.76 0.95 4.77
CA MET A 192 9.73 2.04 4.76
C MET A 192 10.46 2.20 6.11
N GLU A 193 9.80 1.84 7.22
CA GLU A 193 10.39 1.88 8.56
C GLU A 193 11.47 0.80 8.72
N LYS A 194 11.29 -0.35 8.07
CA LYS A 194 12.32 -1.41 7.99
C LYS A 194 13.37 -1.17 6.91
N GLY A 195 13.22 -0.10 6.12
CA GLY A 195 14.11 0.21 5.01
C GLY A 195 13.96 -0.70 3.80
N GLU A 196 12.83 -1.41 3.68
CA GLU A 196 12.54 -2.28 2.53
C GLU A 196 12.24 -1.48 1.26
N ILE A 197 11.81 -0.22 1.39
CA ILE A 197 11.72 0.76 0.31
C ILE A 197 12.42 2.04 0.72
N ARG A 198 13.21 2.60 -0.18
CA ARG A 198 13.94 3.86 -0.03
C ARG A 198 13.80 4.67 -1.30
N CYS A 199 13.86 5.97 -1.20
CA CYS A 199 13.72 6.86 -2.34
C CYS A 199 14.70 8.02 -2.25
N ASP A 200 15.33 8.33 -3.38
CA ASP A 200 16.04 9.59 -3.63
C ASP A 200 15.23 10.40 -4.66
N ALA A 201 15.03 11.68 -4.41
CA ALA A 201 14.27 12.54 -5.29
C ALA A 201 15.17 13.53 -6.03
N ASN A 202 14.98 13.62 -7.33
CA ASN A 202 15.64 14.60 -8.18
C ASN A 202 14.61 15.64 -8.63
N VAL A 203 14.83 16.91 -8.35
CA VAL A 203 13.89 17.98 -8.68
C VAL A 203 14.59 19.19 -9.30
N SER A 204 13.96 19.77 -10.30
CA SER A 204 14.30 21.08 -10.88
C SER A 204 13.02 21.85 -11.19
N VAL A 205 13.14 23.16 -11.35
CA VAL A 205 12.05 24.01 -11.84
C VAL A 205 12.48 24.73 -13.12
N ARG A 206 11.53 24.96 -14.02
CA ARG A 206 11.73 25.72 -15.25
C ARG A 206 10.51 26.59 -15.55
N PRO A 207 10.65 27.67 -16.33
CA PRO A 207 9.50 28.40 -16.86
C PRO A 207 8.57 27.48 -17.66
N VAL A 208 7.26 27.66 -17.50
CA VAL A 208 6.26 26.90 -18.26
C VAL A 208 6.50 27.10 -19.77
N GLY A 209 6.49 25.98 -20.52
CA GLY A 209 6.75 25.96 -21.96
C GLY A 209 8.23 25.95 -22.37
N GLN A 210 9.16 26.00 -21.42
CA GLN A 210 10.58 25.87 -21.73
C GLN A 210 10.95 24.37 -21.90
N GLU A 211 11.57 23.97 -23.01
CA GLU A 211 12.01 22.59 -23.23
C GLU A 211 13.23 22.20 -22.37
N LYS A 212 14.18 23.14 -22.22
CA LYS A 212 15.40 22.91 -21.45
C LYS A 212 15.09 22.75 -19.97
N LEU A 213 15.56 21.65 -19.40
CA LEU A 213 15.42 21.40 -17.95
C LEU A 213 16.18 22.44 -17.11
N GLY A 214 15.67 22.72 -15.93
CA GLY A 214 16.36 23.49 -14.90
C GLY A 214 17.52 22.75 -14.26
N THR A 215 18.23 23.42 -13.35
CA THR A 215 19.32 22.79 -12.60
C THR A 215 18.77 21.81 -11.59
N ARG A 216 19.23 20.56 -11.66
CA ARG A 216 18.78 19.46 -10.80
C ARG A 216 19.36 19.57 -9.40
N VAL A 217 18.50 19.39 -8.41
CA VAL A 217 18.85 19.18 -7.00
C VAL A 217 18.41 17.77 -6.60
N GLU A 218 19.28 17.03 -5.93
CA GLU A 218 19.00 15.71 -5.37
C GLU A 218 18.63 15.85 -3.89
N ILE A 219 17.51 15.25 -3.47
CA ILE A 219 17.06 15.25 -2.07
C ILE A 219 17.24 13.84 -1.51
N LYS A 220 17.92 13.75 -0.37
CA LYS A 220 18.18 12.50 0.36
C LYS A 220 17.61 12.53 1.78
N ASN A 221 17.72 11.40 2.48
CA ASN A 221 17.20 11.20 3.84
C ASN A 221 15.67 11.25 3.90
N LEU A 222 15.03 10.60 2.95
CA LEU A 222 13.58 10.53 2.81
C LEU A 222 13.07 9.23 3.46
N ASN A 223 12.65 9.33 4.72
CA ASN A 223 12.32 8.16 5.57
C ASN A 223 10.82 7.82 5.58
N SER A 224 9.99 8.55 4.84
CA SER A 224 8.57 8.28 4.69
C SER A 224 8.06 8.80 3.35
N ILE A 225 6.99 8.21 2.81
CA ILE A 225 6.37 8.67 1.57
C ILE A 225 5.84 10.11 1.73
N SER A 226 5.29 10.44 2.89
CA SER A 226 4.91 11.82 3.22
C SER A 226 6.12 12.75 3.30
N GLY A 227 7.26 12.26 3.79
CA GLY A 227 8.52 13.02 3.81
C GLY A 227 9.01 13.36 2.40
N VAL A 228 8.85 12.47 1.43
CA VAL A 228 9.14 12.75 0.01
C VAL A 228 8.27 13.88 -0.51
N ARG A 229 6.95 13.82 -0.29
CA ARG A 229 6.02 14.87 -0.69
C ARG A 229 6.39 16.23 -0.09
N ASN A 230 6.56 16.29 1.23
CA ASN A 230 6.85 17.52 1.95
C ASN A 230 8.19 18.13 1.52
N SER A 231 9.21 17.30 1.33
CA SER A 231 10.54 17.74 0.89
C SER A 231 10.51 18.34 -0.52
N LEU A 232 9.74 17.71 -1.43
CA LEU A 232 9.55 18.20 -2.79
C LEU A 232 8.76 19.53 -2.81
N GLU A 233 7.69 19.64 -2.02
CA GLU A 233 6.95 20.90 -1.90
C GLU A 233 7.83 22.05 -1.40
N PHE A 234 8.65 21.78 -0.38
CA PHE A 234 9.59 22.78 0.14
C PHE A 234 10.62 23.17 -0.91
N GLU A 235 11.25 22.20 -1.55
CA GLU A 235 12.36 22.42 -2.48
C GLU A 235 11.89 23.14 -3.76
N ILE A 236 10.71 22.81 -4.28
CA ILE A 236 10.10 23.51 -5.41
C ILE A 236 9.88 24.98 -5.06
N LYS A 237 9.28 25.28 -3.91
CA LYS A 237 9.07 26.65 -3.44
C LYS A 237 10.38 27.42 -3.27
N ARG A 238 11.41 26.76 -2.69
CA ARG A 238 12.74 27.34 -2.52
C ARG A 238 13.36 27.71 -3.87
N GLN A 239 13.34 26.78 -4.85
CA GLN A 239 13.93 27.02 -6.17
C GLN A 239 13.22 28.16 -6.91
N ILE A 240 11.88 28.20 -6.89
CA ILE A 240 11.10 29.28 -7.50
C ILE A 240 11.46 30.62 -6.86
N SER A 241 11.44 30.70 -5.53
CA SER A 241 11.78 31.95 -4.80
C SER A 241 13.19 32.42 -5.12
N GLU A 242 14.17 31.54 -5.20
CA GLU A 242 15.55 31.87 -5.56
C GLU A 242 15.63 32.51 -6.96
N LEU A 243 14.96 31.88 -7.94
CA LEU A 243 14.95 32.36 -9.33
C LEU A 243 14.20 33.68 -9.48
N GLU A 244 13.08 33.89 -8.79
CA GLU A 244 12.31 35.16 -8.81
C GLU A 244 13.11 36.30 -8.19
N ASN A 245 13.97 36.01 -7.22
CA ASN A 245 14.88 37.01 -6.62
C ASN A 245 16.17 37.25 -7.44
N GLY A 246 16.29 36.65 -8.64
CA GLY A 246 17.45 36.78 -9.53
C GLY A 246 18.66 35.94 -9.13
N GLY A 247 18.49 35.03 -8.19
CA GLY A 247 19.50 34.06 -7.78
C GLY A 247 19.69 32.95 -8.79
N LYS A 248 20.54 31.97 -8.43
CA LYS A 248 20.85 30.79 -9.27
C LYS A 248 20.74 29.50 -8.46
N ILE A 249 20.17 28.49 -9.08
CA ILE A 249 20.18 27.13 -8.52
C ILE A 249 21.47 26.43 -8.91
N PHE A 250 22.12 25.81 -7.93
CA PHE A 250 23.34 25.01 -8.13
C PHE A 250 23.00 23.52 -8.09
N GLN A 251 23.75 22.73 -8.84
CA GLN A 251 23.64 21.28 -8.78
C GLN A 251 24.25 20.77 -7.47
N GLU A 252 23.40 20.30 -6.57
CA GLU A 252 23.80 19.91 -5.22
C GLU A 252 22.94 18.75 -4.71
N THR A 253 23.45 18.07 -3.68
CA THR A 253 22.68 17.11 -2.89
C THR A 253 22.28 17.77 -1.57
N ARG A 254 20.98 17.71 -1.26
CA ARG A 254 20.39 18.28 -0.05
C ARG A 254 19.80 17.18 0.82
N ARG A 255 19.86 17.37 2.13
CA ARG A 255 19.26 16.50 3.14
C ARG A 255 17.94 17.08 3.58
N TRP A 256 16.90 16.26 3.58
CA TRP A 256 15.63 16.62 4.22
C TRP A 256 15.74 16.49 5.73
N ASP A 257 15.30 17.51 6.45
CA ASP A 257 15.08 17.53 7.89
C ASP A 257 13.57 17.56 8.15
N ALA A 258 13.02 16.44 8.65
CA ALA A 258 11.59 16.29 8.86
C ALA A 258 11.07 17.11 10.05
N GLU A 259 11.91 17.38 11.06
CA GLU A 259 11.52 18.18 12.22
C GLU A 259 11.52 19.68 11.88
N ALA A 260 12.54 20.14 11.18
CA ALA A 260 12.64 21.52 10.75
C ALA A 260 11.73 21.83 9.54
N GLY A 261 11.30 20.81 8.77
CA GLY A 261 10.53 20.97 7.55
C GLY A 261 11.31 21.67 6.43
N THR A 262 12.64 21.48 6.38
CA THR A 262 13.54 22.19 5.43
C THR A 262 14.57 21.27 4.82
N THR A 263 15.20 21.72 3.72
CA THR A 263 16.36 21.05 3.14
C THR A 263 17.63 21.80 3.45
N SER A 264 18.73 21.09 3.71
CA SER A 264 20.07 21.67 3.92
C SER A 264 21.09 21.06 2.96
N VAL A 265 22.10 21.82 2.55
CA VAL A 265 23.15 21.33 1.64
C VAL A 265 24.01 20.29 2.34
N MET A 266 24.16 19.14 1.75
CA MET A 266 25.09 18.09 2.21
C MET A 266 26.46 18.23 1.52
N ARG A 267 26.44 18.42 0.21
CA ARG A 267 27.63 18.59 -0.62
C ARG A 267 27.27 19.26 -1.94
N SER A 268 28.15 20.07 -2.46
CA SER A 268 28.11 20.51 -3.85
C SER A 268 28.73 19.43 -4.75
N LYS A 269 28.09 19.13 -5.89
CA LYS A 269 28.63 18.15 -6.86
C LYS A 269 29.65 18.85 -7.76
N GLU A 270 30.88 18.92 -7.31
CA GLU A 270 32.00 19.27 -8.18
C GLU A 270 32.63 18.05 -8.88
N ILE A 271 32.40 16.83 -8.34
CA ILE A 271 33.01 15.61 -8.88
C ILE A 271 31.94 14.53 -9.04
N SER A 272 31.67 14.14 -10.28
CA SER A 272 30.97 12.86 -10.58
C SER A 272 31.86 11.71 -10.15
N PHE A 273 31.38 10.84 -9.24
CA PHE A 273 32.13 9.64 -8.91
C PHE A 273 32.21 8.73 -10.14
N ASP A 274 33.42 8.47 -10.61
CA ASP A 274 33.70 7.42 -11.56
C ASP A 274 33.72 6.09 -10.80
N TYR A 275 32.65 5.33 -10.91
CA TYR A 275 32.55 4.01 -10.26
C TYR A 275 33.35 2.92 -10.97
N ARG A 276 34.00 3.23 -12.07
CA ARG A 276 34.84 2.29 -12.84
C ARG A 276 34.16 0.95 -13.06
N TYR A 277 32.92 1.01 -13.57
CA TYR A 277 32.16 -0.20 -13.86
C TYR A 277 32.90 -1.15 -14.79
N PHE A 278 32.91 -2.44 -14.47
CA PHE A 278 33.33 -3.51 -15.37
C PHE A 278 32.49 -4.77 -15.07
N CYS A 279 32.37 -5.66 -16.07
CA CYS A 279 31.62 -6.91 -15.89
C CYS A 279 32.22 -7.74 -14.77
N ASP A 280 31.39 -8.26 -13.87
CA ASP A 280 31.85 -9.17 -12.83
C ASP A 280 32.34 -10.48 -13.47
N PRO A 281 33.61 -10.87 -13.31
CA PRO A 281 34.20 -12.06 -13.93
C PRO A 281 33.66 -13.36 -13.35
N ASP A 282 33.11 -13.33 -12.14
CA ASP A 282 32.64 -14.51 -11.41
C ASP A 282 31.16 -14.82 -11.70
N LEU A 283 30.44 -13.93 -12.39
CA LEU A 283 29.04 -14.08 -12.73
C LEU A 283 28.85 -14.35 -14.22
N VAL A 284 28.28 -15.51 -14.53
CA VAL A 284 27.91 -15.87 -15.90
C VAL A 284 26.69 -15.07 -16.36
N PRO A 285 26.69 -14.47 -17.57
CA PRO A 285 25.52 -13.82 -18.11
C PRO A 285 24.32 -14.77 -18.22
N ILE A 286 23.13 -14.29 -17.86
CA ILE A 286 21.92 -15.10 -17.87
C ILE A 286 21.09 -14.80 -19.11
N LYS A 287 20.73 -15.85 -19.85
CA LYS A 287 19.73 -15.78 -20.91
C LYS A 287 18.33 -15.90 -20.35
N ILE A 288 17.47 -14.95 -20.69
CA ILE A 288 16.06 -14.92 -20.32
C ILE A 288 15.23 -15.32 -21.54
N SER A 289 14.74 -16.57 -21.54
CA SER A 289 13.98 -17.10 -22.67
C SER A 289 12.55 -16.52 -22.72
N GLN A 290 11.96 -16.50 -23.91
CA GLN A 290 10.56 -16.09 -24.11
C GLN A 290 9.59 -17.00 -23.32
N GLU A 291 9.90 -18.29 -23.19
CA GLU A 291 9.14 -19.22 -22.37
C GLU A 291 9.12 -18.79 -20.89
N THR A 292 10.27 -18.39 -20.33
CA THR A 292 10.36 -17.85 -18.98
C THR A 292 9.51 -16.58 -18.82
N LYS A 293 9.60 -15.65 -19.77
CA LYS A 293 8.80 -14.40 -19.77
C LYS A 293 7.31 -14.72 -19.80
N ASN A 294 6.87 -15.62 -20.67
CA ASN A 294 5.47 -16.02 -20.83
C ASN A 294 4.94 -16.73 -19.56
N ARG A 295 5.73 -17.63 -18.97
CA ARG A 295 5.37 -18.30 -17.71
C ARG A 295 5.18 -17.28 -16.58
N ILE A 296 6.13 -16.37 -16.38
CA ILE A 296 6.02 -15.35 -15.33
C ILE A 296 4.80 -14.45 -15.58
N LYS A 297 4.55 -14.08 -16.84
CA LYS A 297 3.38 -13.27 -17.21
C LYS A 297 2.06 -13.95 -16.82
N SER A 298 1.96 -15.27 -17.00
CA SER A 298 0.77 -16.04 -16.61
C SER A 298 0.59 -16.19 -15.08
N GLU A 299 1.64 -15.95 -14.30
CA GLU A 299 1.63 -15.99 -12.84
C GLU A 299 1.33 -14.60 -12.20
N ILE A 300 1.19 -13.54 -13.03
CA ILE A 300 0.83 -12.21 -12.54
C ILE A 300 -0.65 -12.21 -12.18
N PRO A 301 -1.01 -11.86 -10.92
CA PRO A 301 -2.41 -11.72 -10.55
C PRO A 301 -3.04 -10.51 -11.23
N GLU A 302 -4.36 -10.43 -11.23
CA GLU A 302 -5.07 -9.21 -11.61
C GLU A 302 -4.61 -8.05 -10.71
N MET A 303 -4.18 -6.94 -11.33
CA MET A 303 -3.57 -5.83 -10.61
C MET A 303 -4.63 -4.90 -9.98
N PRO A 304 -4.27 -4.10 -8.97
CA PRO A 304 -5.21 -3.34 -8.16
C PRO A 304 -6.18 -2.45 -8.95
N PHE A 305 -5.70 -1.69 -9.93
CA PHE A 305 -6.57 -0.80 -10.72
C PHE A 305 -7.51 -1.56 -11.65
N GLU A 306 -7.04 -2.63 -12.30
CA GLU A 306 -7.88 -3.52 -13.11
C GLU A 306 -8.97 -4.18 -12.24
N LYS A 307 -8.60 -4.64 -11.04
CA LYS A 307 -9.52 -5.22 -10.07
C LYS A 307 -10.54 -4.19 -9.58
N GLN A 308 -10.13 -2.95 -9.36
CA GLN A 308 -11.00 -1.86 -8.94
C GLN A 308 -12.07 -1.55 -10.00
N GLU A 309 -11.67 -1.44 -11.27
CA GLU A 309 -12.59 -1.27 -12.39
C GLU A 309 -13.57 -2.44 -12.49
N ARG A 310 -13.07 -3.67 -12.34
CA ARG A 310 -13.93 -4.87 -12.35
C ARG A 310 -14.90 -4.88 -11.19
N PHE A 311 -14.48 -4.54 -9.98
CA PHE A 311 -15.37 -4.49 -8.81
C PHE A 311 -16.47 -3.41 -8.98
N PHE A 312 -16.11 -2.28 -9.53
CA PHE A 312 -17.07 -1.26 -9.89
C PHE A 312 -18.09 -1.76 -10.95
N ALA A 313 -17.61 -2.38 -12.02
CA ALA A 313 -18.44 -2.88 -13.11
C ALA A 313 -19.31 -4.07 -12.68
N GLN A 314 -18.72 -5.06 -12.02
CA GLN A 314 -19.36 -6.34 -11.69
C GLN A 314 -20.27 -6.26 -10.46
N TYR A 315 -19.78 -5.64 -9.38
CA TYR A 315 -20.46 -5.63 -8.08
C TYR A 315 -21.18 -4.31 -7.79
N LYS A 316 -21.02 -3.31 -8.65
CA LYS A 316 -21.59 -1.95 -8.48
C LYS A 316 -21.19 -1.29 -7.17
N LEU A 317 -19.97 -1.59 -6.70
CA LEU A 317 -19.42 -0.99 -5.49
C LEU A 317 -19.00 0.45 -5.76
N PRO A 318 -19.24 1.39 -4.81
CA PRO A 318 -18.81 2.77 -4.96
C PRO A 318 -17.28 2.90 -4.86
N TYR A 319 -16.73 3.96 -5.46
CA TYR A 319 -15.30 4.25 -5.43
C TYR A 319 -14.72 4.28 -4.02
N THR A 320 -15.43 4.86 -3.04
CA THR A 320 -15.01 4.90 -1.62
C THR A 320 -14.70 3.54 -1.00
N VAL A 321 -15.30 2.48 -1.53
CA VAL A 321 -15.12 1.11 -1.07
C VAL A 321 -14.06 0.41 -1.91
N THR A 322 -14.14 0.52 -3.25
CA THR A 322 -13.18 -0.15 -4.14
C THR A 322 -11.77 0.40 -4.00
N SER A 323 -11.62 1.72 -3.79
CA SER A 323 -10.31 2.37 -3.54
C SER A 323 -9.60 1.92 -2.26
N VAL A 324 -10.34 1.28 -1.36
CA VAL A 324 -9.80 0.71 -0.11
C VAL A 324 -9.53 -0.77 -0.27
N ILE A 325 -10.55 -1.54 -0.67
CA ILE A 325 -10.47 -3.01 -0.73
C ILE A 325 -9.48 -3.47 -1.80
N CYS A 326 -9.45 -2.82 -2.97
CA CYS A 326 -8.60 -3.25 -4.08
C CYS A 326 -7.13 -2.87 -3.92
N LYS A 327 -6.78 -1.95 -3.01
CA LYS A 327 -5.37 -1.59 -2.75
C LYS A 327 -4.59 -2.67 -2.00
N GLU A 328 -5.29 -3.56 -1.29
CA GLU A 328 -4.69 -4.63 -0.51
C GLU A 328 -5.20 -6.00 -1.00
N LYS A 329 -4.27 -6.86 -1.43
CA LYS A 329 -4.61 -8.16 -2.01
C LYS A 329 -5.43 -9.01 -1.03
N ALA A 330 -5.03 -9.06 0.23
CA ALA A 330 -5.71 -9.84 1.25
C ALA A 330 -7.18 -9.44 1.45
N LEU A 331 -7.48 -8.12 1.39
CA LEU A 331 -8.86 -7.63 1.51
C LEU A 331 -9.69 -7.96 0.29
N SER A 332 -9.11 -7.81 -0.90
CA SER A 332 -9.83 -8.12 -2.14
C SER A 332 -10.10 -9.61 -2.30
N ASP A 333 -9.16 -10.46 -1.91
CA ASP A 333 -9.34 -11.92 -1.93
C ASP A 333 -10.40 -12.34 -0.89
N LEU A 334 -10.34 -11.81 0.34
CA LEU A 334 -11.38 -12.06 1.36
C LEU A 334 -12.77 -11.64 0.87
N PHE A 335 -12.87 -10.50 0.18
CA PHE A 335 -14.12 -10.04 -0.39
C PHE A 335 -14.66 -11.02 -1.44
N GLU A 336 -13.85 -11.40 -2.42
CA GLU A 336 -14.28 -12.29 -3.51
C GLU A 336 -14.65 -13.67 -2.97
N ASP A 337 -13.84 -14.25 -2.09
CA ASP A 337 -14.11 -15.56 -1.48
C ASP A 337 -15.39 -15.53 -0.63
N THR A 338 -15.64 -14.43 0.09
CA THR A 338 -16.87 -14.29 0.89
C THR A 338 -18.10 -14.20 -0.01
N VAL A 339 -18.03 -13.37 -1.06
CA VAL A 339 -19.14 -13.19 -2.03
C VAL A 339 -19.41 -14.50 -2.80
N ALA A 340 -18.38 -15.29 -3.08
CA ALA A 340 -18.55 -16.60 -3.70
C ALA A 340 -19.33 -17.59 -2.81
N ILE A 341 -19.24 -17.49 -1.49
CA ILE A 341 -19.99 -18.31 -0.54
C ILE A 341 -21.42 -17.78 -0.37
N HIS A 342 -21.57 -16.47 -0.18
CA HIS A 342 -22.87 -15.82 0.00
C HIS A 342 -22.91 -14.49 -0.77
N ASN A 343 -23.75 -14.43 -1.80
CA ASN A 343 -23.78 -13.34 -2.78
C ASN A 343 -24.47 -12.08 -2.24
N ASN A 344 -23.78 -11.35 -1.38
CA ASN A 344 -24.15 -9.96 -1.00
C ASN A 344 -22.92 -9.06 -1.01
N PRO A 345 -22.48 -8.57 -2.20
CA PRO A 345 -21.25 -7.79 -2.33
C PRO A 345 -21.28 -6.48 -1.55
N ILE A 346 -22.42 -5.79 -1.49
CA ILE A 346 -22.52 -4.48 -0.82
C ILE A 346 -22.31 -4.61 0.68
N THR A 347 -22.98 -5.56 1.34
CA THR A 347 -22.83 -5.77 2.79
C THR A 347 -21.44 -6.28 3.12
N THR A 348 -20.93 -7.27 2.37
CA THR A 348 -19.59 -7.82 2.55
C THR A 348 -18.51 -6.72 2.44
N ALA A 349 -18.58 -5.91 1.39
CA ALA A 349 -17.62 -4.83 1.16
C ALA A 349 -17.65 -3.78 2.28
N ASN A 350 -18.82 -3.44 2.79
CA ASN A 350 -18.97 -2.50 3.90
C ASN A 350 -18.35 -3.03 5.20
N PHE A 351 -18.50 -4.31 5.53
CA PHE A 351 -17.86 -4.91 6.69
C PHE A 351 -16.33 -4.88 6.58
N ILE A 352 -15.80 -5.20 5.41
CA ILE A 352 -14.34 -5.16 5.18
C ILE A 352 -13.83 -3.72 5.26
N ALA A 353 -14.44 -2.80 4.51
CA ALA A 353 -13.93 -1.43 4.37
C ALA A 353 -14.12 -0.56 5.63
N ASN A 354 -15.12 -0.83 6.46
CA ASN A 354 -15.40 -0.01 7.63
C ASN A 354 -15.08 -0.74 8.95
N GLU A 355 -15.73 -1.90 9.18
CA GLU A 355 -15.62 -2.57 10.47
C GLU A 355 -14.23 -3.22 10.65
N MET A 356 -13.79 -4.02 9.68
CA MET A 356 -12.52 -4.73 9.76
C MET A 356 -11.31 -3.79 9.83
N LEU A 357 -11.27 -2.78 8.96
CA LEU A 357 -10.16 -1.82 8.96
C LEU A 357 -10.14 -0.96 10.23
N ARG A 358 -11.31 -0.66 10.79
CA ARG A 358 -11.38 0.04 12.09
C ARG A 358 -10.77 -0.80 13.20
N GLU A 359 -11.10 -2.10 13.29
CA GLU A 359 -10.55 -2.97 14.34
C GLU A 359 -9.04 -3.22 14.15
N ILE A 360 -8.58 -3.38 12.89
CA ILE A 360 -7.16 -3.47 12.59
C ILE A 360 -6.41 -2.22 13.06
N SER A 361 -6.95 -1.04 12.79
CA SER A 361 -6.36 0.23 13.20
C SER A 361 -6.37 0.41 14.73
N ASN A 362 -7.45 0.03 15.40
CA ASN A 362 -7.58 0.12 16.87
C ASN A 362 -6.53 -0.77 17.58
N ASP A 363 -6.30 -1.96 17.06
CA ASP A 363 -5.33 -2.91 17.61
C ASP A 363 -3.88 -2.61 17.20
N GLN A 364 -3.64 -1.59 16.38
CA GLN A 364 -2.34 -1.27 15.77
C GLN A 364 -1.72 -2.44 15.00
N LYS A 365 -2.55 -3.30 14.44
CA LYS A 365 -2.15 -4.45 13.62
C LYS A 365 -2.01 -4.07 12.16
N SER A 366 -1.28 -4.87 11.41
CA SER A 366 -1.28 -4.82 9.95
C SER A 366 -2.40 -5.70 9.38
N ILE A 367 -2.72 -5.51 8.10
CA ILE A 367 -3.66 -6.38 7.39
C ILE A 367 -3.13 -7.81 7.32
N ASP A 368 -1.81 -7.99 7.20
CA ASP A 368 -1.17 -9.30 7.17
C ASP A 368 -1.32 -10.05 8.50
N ASP A 369 -1.41 -9.35 9.63
CA ASP A 369 -1.61 -9.95 10.95
C ASP A 369 -3.01 -10.55 11.14
N VAL A 370 -3.98 -10.12 10.36
CA VAL A 370 -5.39 -10.57 10.45
C VAL A 370 -5.88 -11.32 9.22
N SER A 371 -5.06 -11.39 8.16
CA SER A 371 -5.40 -12.11 6.93
C SER A 371 -5.37 -13.62 7.14
N PRO A 372 -6.40 -14.37 6.69
CA PRO A 372 -6.42 -15.83 6.75
C PRO A 372 -5.35 -16.49 5.87
N LEU A 373 -4.68 -15.72 5.01
CA LEU A 373 -3.64 -16.22 4.10
C LEU A 373 -2.26 -16.30 4.77
N THR A 374 -2.05 -15.65 5.91
CA THR A 374 -0.83 -15.77 6.71
C THR A 374 -0.95 -16.95 7.68
N LYS A 375 -0.10 -17.98 7.50
CA LYS A 375 -0.11 -19.24 8.27
C LYS A 375 0.59 -19.16 9.63
N THR A 376 0.45 -18.08 10.38
CA THR A 376 0.99 -18.00 11.74
C THR A 376 -0.10 -18.31 12.76
N GLU A 377 0.19 -19.20 13.71
CA GLU A 377 -0.80 -19.84 14.60
C GLU A 377 -1.47 -18.88 15.62
N ASP A 378 -1.00 -17.65 15.78
CA ASP A 378 -1.41 -16.73 16.85
C ASP A 378 -2.31 -15.57 16.43
N HIS A 379 -2.79 -15.52 15.18
CA HIS A 379 -3.58 -14.38 14.69
C HIS A 379 -5.07 -14.72 14.54
N LEU A 380 -5.91 -13.87 15.12
CA LEU A 380 -7.36 -13.92 14.95
C LEU A 380 -7.74 -13.67 13.50
N LYS A 381 -8.38 -14.66 12.88
CA LYS A 381 -8.60 -14.67 11.43
C LYS A 381 -10.09 -14.64 11.15
N ILE A 382 -10.54 -13.57 10.52
CA ILE A 382 -11.87 -13.55 9.90
C ILE A 382 -11.76 -14.30 8.57
N SER A 383 -12.26 -15.52 8.54
CA SER A 383 -12.29 -16.31 7.30
C SER A 383 -13.48 -15.90 6.41
N PRO A 384 -13.40 -16.17 5.09
CA PRO A 384 -14.52 -15.98 4.18
C PRO A 384 -15.82 -16.64 4.65
N LYS A 385 -15.72 -17.85 5.24
CA LYS A 385 -16.85 -18.58 5.82
C LYS A 385 -17.47 -17.85 7.02
N MET A 386 -16.66 -17.32 7.91
CA MET A 386 -17.15 -16.55 9.07
C MET A 386 -17.88 -15.29 8.64
N LEU A 387 -17.28 -14.53 7.73
CA LEU A 387 -17.87 -13.29 7.25
C LEU A 387 -19.15 -13.55 6.44
N SER A 388 -19.18 -14.58 5.60
CA SER A 388 -20.36 -14.98 4.87
C SER A 388 -21.50 -15.44 5.78
N GLY A 389 -21.20 -16.13 6.88
CA GLY A 389 -22.19 -16.50 7.91
C GLY A 389 -22.84 -15.28 8.55
N LEU A 390 -22.03 -14.29 8.93
CA LEU A 390 -22.54 -13.03 9.46
C LEU A 390 -23.44 -12.28 8.46
N VAL A 391 -22.99 -12.17 7.20
CA VAL A 391 -23.75 -11.49 6.14
C VAL A 391 -25.07 -12.22 5.88
N LYS A 392 -25.07 -13.54 5.89
CA LYS A 392 -26.28 -14.37 5.75
C LYS A 392 -27.28 -14.12 6.88
N LEU A 393 -26.82 -14.04 8.13
CA LEU A 393 -27.71 -13.73 9.26
C LEU A 393 -28.38 -12.36 9.14
N ILE A 394 -27.74 -11.40 8.48
CA ILE A 394 -28.35 -10.10 8.17
C ILE A 394 -29.41 -10.24 7.08
N ASP A 395 -29.10 -10.96 6.00
CA ASP A 395 -30.00 -11.15 4.87
C ASP A 395 -31.24 -11.99 5.24
N ASP A 396 -31.06 -12.96 6.11
CA ASP A 396 -32.14 -13.79 6.68
C ASP A 396 -32.99 -13.00 7.71
N GLY A 397 -32.62 -11.75 8.02
CA GLY A 397 -33.32 -10.91 9.01
C GLY A 397 -33.17 -11.38 10.46
N VAL A 398 -32.18 -12.22 10.74
CA VAL A 398 -31.87 -12.72 12.11
C VAL A 398 -31.17 -11.62 12.91
N LEU A 399 -30.32 -10.82 12.24
CA LEU A 399 -29.60 -9.70 12.86
C LEU A 399 -29.92 -8.37 12.17
N SER A 400 -30.03 -7.31 12.96
CA SER A 400 -29.96 -5.95 12.43
C SER A 400 -28.50 -5.60 12.09
N LYS A 401 -28.30 -4.64 11.17
CA LYS A 401 -26.94 -4.17 10.83
C LYS A 401 -26.15 -3.68 12.05
N GLN A 402 -26.82 -3.02 13.00
CA GLN A 402 -26.19 -2.54 14.21
C GLN A 402 -25.68 -3.70 15.10
N ILE A 403 -26.52 -4.70 15.34
CA ILE A 403 -26.12 -5.87 16.13
C ILE A 403 -25.04 -6.66 15.40
N ALA A 404 -25.13 -6.75 14.06
CA ALA A 404 -24.11 -7.43 13.27
C ALA A 404 -22.73 -6.75 13.37
N SER A 405 -22.67 -5.40 13.48
CA SER A 405 -21.39 -4.71 13.75
C SER A 405 -20.83 -5.09 15.13
N GLU A 406 -21.66 -5.20 16.16
CA GLU A 406 -21.22 -5.64 17.49
C GLU A 406 -20.75 -7.10 17.47
N VAL A 407 -21.47 -7.96 16.77
CA VAL A 407 -21.10 -9.37 16.59
C VAL A 407 -19.78 -9.48 15.81
N PHE A 408 -19.57 -8.65 14.78
CA PHE A 408 -18.33 -8.66 14.01
C PHE A 408 -17.12 -8.30 14.88
N VAL A 409 -17.22 -7.28 15.73
CA VAL A 409 -16.14 -6.91 16.66
C VAL A 409 -15.78 -8.10 17.58
N GLU A 410 -16.79 -8.80 18.09
CA GLU A 410 -16.53 -9.97 18.91
C GLU A 410 -15.94 -11.14 18.14
N MET A 411 -16.42 -11.39 16.92
CA MET A 411 -15.79 -12.38 16.01
C MET A 411 -14.31 -12.05 15.80
N PHE A 412 -13.98 -10.78 15.55
CA PHE A 412 -12.62 -10.30 15.30
C PHE A 412 -11.69 -10.56 16.50
N HIS A 413 -12.16 -10.33 17.72
CA HIS A 413 -11.33 -10.50 18.92
C HIS A 413 -11.33 -11.93 19.49
N THR A 414 -12.37 -12.73 19.22
CA THR A 414 -12.50 -14.06 19.82
C THR A 414 -12.27 -15.22 18.86
N GLY A 415 -12.37 -14.97 17.54
CA GLY A 415 -12.33 -16.01 16.51
C GLY A 415 -13.57 -16.91 16.47
N LYS A 416 -14.63 -16.60 17.23
CA LYS A 416 -15.91 -17.32 17.19
C LYS A 416 -16.69 -16.99 15.93
N SER A 417 -17.53 -17.92 15.47
CA SER A 417 -18.47 -17.65 14.38
C SER A 417 -19.62 -16.74 14.82
N ALA A 418 -20.27 -16.09 13.85
CA ALA A 418 -21.41 -15.24 14.12
C ALA A 418 -22.57 -16.02 14.77
N GLU A 419 -22.80 -17.25 14.31
CA GLU A 419 -23.84 -18.13 14.83
C GLU A 419 -23.62 -18.46 16.29
N GLU A 420 -22.39 -18.81 16.71
CA GLU A 420 -22.03 -19.09 18.10
C GLU A 420 -22.28 -17.89 19.01
N ILE A 421 -21.85 -16.69 18.59
CA ILE A 421 -22.05 -15.45 19.38
C ILE A 421 -23.53 -15.11 19.51
N VAL A 422 -24.29 -15.25 18.41
CA VAL A 422 -25.73 -14.98 18.39
C VAL A 422 -26.49 -15.93 19.32
N GLU A 423 -26.07 -17.19 19.37
CA GLU A 423 -26.70 -18.19 20.24
C GLU A 423 -26.34 -17.94 21.71
N GLU A 424 -25.07 -17.73 22.03
CA GLU A 424 -24.59 -17.46 23.39
C GLU A 424 -25.24 -16.20 24.02
N LYS A 425 -25.43 -15.15 23.23
CA LYS A 425 -25.96 -13.89 23.71
C LYS A 425 -27.46 -13.69 23.46
N GLY A 426 -28.10 -14.62 22.79
CA GLY A 426 -29.54 -14.54 22.46
C GLY A 426 -29.87 -13.28 21.64
N LEU A 427 -29.06 -12.97 20.60
CA LEU A 427 -29.15 -11.74 19.81
C LEU A 427 -30.13 -11.79 18.64
N LYS A 428 -30.90 -12.88 18.48
CA LYS A 428 -31.88 -13.00 17.38
C LYS A 428 -32.88 -11.85 17.40
N GLN A 429 -33.17 -11.32 16.24
CA GLN A 429 -34.21 -10.28 16.09
C GLN A 429 -35.58 -10.81 16.52
N ASN A 430 -36.29 -9.96 17.23
CA ASN A 430 -37.70 -10.21 17.54
C ASN A 430 -38.55 -9.91 16.28
N THR A 431 -39.09 -10.96 15.69
CA THR A 431 -40.01 -10.91 14.56
C THR A 431 -41.46 -11.17 14.97
N ASN A 432 -41.74 -11.34 16.29
CA ASN A 432 -43.10 -11.57 16.76
C ASN A 432 -43.97 -10.30 16.57
N ALA A 433 -44.86 -10.36 15.59
CA ALA A 433 -45.70 -9.23 15.21
C ALA A 433 -46.63 -8.77 16.35
N GLU A 434 -47.08 -9.66 17.22
CA GLU A 434 -47.98 -9.32 18.33
C GLU A 434 -47.21 -8.52 19.42
N GLU A 435 -46.03 -8.98 19.78
CA GLU A 435 -45.19 -8.31 20.74
C GLU A 435 -44.67 -6.95 20.24
N LEU A 436 -44.23 -6.89 18.98
CA LEU A 436 -43.85 -5.63 18.34
C LEU A 436 -45.01 -4.66 18.22
N SER A 437 -46.21 -5.16 17.96
CA SER A 437 -47.43 -4.35 17.86
C SER A 437 -47.77 -3.66 19.20
N ALA A 438 -47.62 -4.36 20.33
CA ALA A 438 -47.81 -3.79 21.65
C ALA A 438 -46.81 -2.65 21.94
N ILE A 439 -45.55 -2.85 21.62
CA ILE A 439 -44.48 -1.83 21.76
C ILE A 439 -44.69 -0.64 20.81
N CYS A 440 -45.15 -0.89 19.57
CA CYS A 440 -45.51 0.15 18.60
C CYS A 440 -46.65 1.02 19.10
N LYS A 441 -47.64 0.43 19.71
CA LYS A 441 -48.79 1.17 20.29
C LYS A 441 -48.29 2.09 21.45
N GLU A 442 -47.49 1.57 22.35
CA GLU A 442 -46.87 2.37 23.41
C GLU A 442 -46.02 3.52 22.83
N ALA A 443 -45.25 3.24 21.74
CA ALA A 443 -44.45 4.25 21.09
C ALA A 443 -45.29 5.38 20.48
N ILE A 444 -46.46 5.07 19.90
CA ILE A 444 -47.40 6.04 19.39
C ILE A 444 -47.95 6.90 20.51
N ASP A 445 -48.37 6.28 21.60
CA ASP A 445 -48.95 6.98 22.76
C ASP A 445 -47.93 7.93 23.45
N LYS A 446 -46.67 7.56 23.50
CA LYS A 446 -45.59 8.36 24.12
C LYS A 446 -44.97 9.41 23.21
N ASN A 447 -45.23 9.40 21.92
CA ASN A 447 -44.64 10.33 20.94
C ASN A 447 -45.68 11.16 20.17
N GLU A 448 -46.69 11.68 20.85
CA GLU A 448 -47.81 12.43 20.27
C GLU A 448 -47.40 13.53 19.29
N LYS A 449 -46.26 14.24 19.54
CA LYS A 449 -45.76 15.29 18.65
C LYS A 449 -45.35 14.70 17.31
N ALA A 450 -44.58 13.61 17.31
CA ALA A 450 -44.12 12.94 16.10
C ALA A 450 -45.30 12.33 15.33
N VAL A 451 -46.27 11.80 16.01
CA VAL A 451 -47.53 11.29 15.40
C VAL A 451 -48.28 12.39 14.67
N ARG A 452 -48.47 13.57 15.28
CA ARG A 452 -49.11 14.72 14.64
C ARG A 452 -48.33 15.21 13.40
N GLU A 453 -47.01 15.28 13.52
CA GLU A 453 -46.14 15.67 12.39
C GLU A 453 -46.20 14.65 11.26
N PHE A 454 -46.23 13.35 11.55
CA PHE A 454 -46.39 12.30 10.54
C PHE A 454 -47.75 12.39 9.85
N LYS A 455 -48.86 12.53 10.60
CA LYS A 455 -50.21 12.71 10.06
C LYS A 455 -50.36 14.02 9.24
N SER A 456 -49.52 15.02 9.48
CA SER A 456 -49.45 16.23 8.66
C SER A 456 -48.60 16.09 7.38
N GLY A 457 -48.09 14.89 7.06
CA GLY A 457 -47.34 14.58 5.84
C GLY A 457 -45.83 14.61 5.99
N LYS A 458 -45.28 14.79 7.22
CA LYS A 458 -43.83 14.74 7.44
C LYS A 458 -43.36 13.31 7.70
N GLU A 459 -43.02 12.58 6.65
CA GLU A 459 -42.54 11.19 6.70
C GLU A 459 -41.36 10.97 7.67
N ILE A 460 -40.45 11.94 7.78
CA ILE A 460 -39.28 11.89 8.66
C ILE A 460 -39.67 11.74 10.13
N ALA A 461 -40.83 12.21 10.55
CA ALA A 461 -41.32 12.12 11.95
C ALA A 461 -41.50 10.66 12.41
N LEU A 462 -41.78 9.73 11.47
CA LEU A 462 -41.87 8.30 11.75
C LEU A 462 -40.59 7.73 12.35
N ASN A 463 -39.42 8.29 12.01
CA ASN A 463 -38.12 7.84 12.55
C ASN A 463 -37.99 8.06 14.06
N ALA A 464 -38.64 9.07 14.63
CA ALA A 464 -38.64 9.30 16.07
C ALA A 464 -39.43 8.20 16.80
N ILE A 465 -40.58 7.77 16.22
CA ILE A 465 -41.39 6.69 16.78
C ILE A 465 -40.68 5.35 16.66
N LYS A 466 -40.08 5.07 15.48
CA LYS A 466 -39.20 3.88 15.29
C LYS A 466 -38.07 3.85 16.28
N GLY A 467 -37.38 4.98 16.52
CA GLY A 467 -36.31 5.09 17.48
C GLY A 467 -36.70 4.75 18.92
N PHE A 468 -37.96 5.04 19.31
CA PHE A 468 -38.51 4.61 20.61
C PHE A 468 -38.67 3.09 20.65
N VAL A 469 -39.26 2.47 19.63
CA VAL A 469 -39.47 1.01 19.52
C VAL A 469 -38.11 0.29 19.54
N MET A 470 -37.13 0.78 18.79
CA MET A 470 -35.79 0.20 18.75
C MET A 470 -35.09 0.26 20.10
N ARG A 471 -35.26 1.35 20.88
CA ARG A 471 -34.71 1.43 22.25
C ARG A 471 -35.37 0.44 23.18
N GLN A 472 -36.69 0.31 23.15
CA GLN A 472 -37.44 -0.65 24.01
C GLN A 472 -37.09 -2.11 23.67
N THR A 473 -36.88 -2.42 22.43
CA THR A 473 -36.45 -3.75 21.98
C THR A 473 -34.94 -3.98 22.09
N LYS A 474 -34.18 -3.02 22.66
CA LYS A 474 -32.71 -3.04 22.74
C LYS A 474 -32.03 -3.35 21.39
N GLY A 475 -32.56 -2.77 20.31
CA GLY A 475 -32.08 -2.99 18.95
C GLY A 475 -32.51 -4.31 18.29
N LYS A 476 -33.25 -5.18 19.00
CA LYS A 476 -33.66 -6.51 18.50
C LYS A 476 -34.95 -6.49 17.67
N GLY A 477 -35.71 -5.40 17.64
CA GLY A 477 -36.93 -5.30 16.82
C GLY A 477 -36.60 -5.25 15.31
N ASN A 478 -37.31 -6.02 14.47
CA ASN A 478 -37.11 -5.98 13.02
C ASN A 478 -37.65 -4.64 12.45
N PRO A 479 -36.77 -3.78 11.87
CA PRO A 479 -37.16 -2.44 11.44
C PRO A 479 -38.23 -2.43 10.33
N ALA A 480 -38.23 -3.44 9.45
CA ALA A 480 -39.25 -3.54 8.37
C ALA A 480 -40.63 -3.90 8.91
N ILE A 481 -40.68 -4.83 9.88
CA ILE A 481 -41.93 -5.21 10.56
C ILE A 481 -42.45 -4.03 11.38
N ILE A 482 -41.57 -3.35 12.11
CA ILE A 482 -41.90 -2.15 12.91
C ILE A 482 -42.47 -1.04 11.99
N ASP A 483 -41.82 -0.78 10.85
CA ASP A 483 -42.32 0.22 9.88
C ASP A 483 -43.71 -0.11 9.38
N LYS A 484 -43.94 -1.35 9.00
CA LYS A 484 -45.23 -1.82 8.53
C LYS A 484 -46.31 -1.66 9.59
N ILE A 485 -46.06 -2.11 10.82
CA ILE A 485 -47.02 -2.02 11.92
C ILE A 485 -47.32 -0.56 12.27
N LEU A 486 -46.29 0.31 12.35
CA LEU A 486 -46.51 1.73 12.64
C LEU A 486 -47.33 2.43 11.55
N ARG A 487 -47.06 2.15 10.27
CA ARG A 487 -47.86 2.72 9.16
C ARG A 487 -49.28 2.24 9.18
N GLU A 488 -49.51 0.96 9.44
CA GLU A 488 -50.88 0.40 9.57
C GLU A 488 -51.64 1.00 10.76
N MET A 489 -50.97 1.26 11.87
CA MET A 489 -51.61 1.88 13.06
C MET A 489 -51.87 3.38 12.89
N LEU A 490 -50.96 4.10 12.20
CA LEU A 490 -51.10 5.56 12.01
C LEU A 490 -52.00 5.96 10.85
N SER A 491 -52.32 5.04 9.93
CA SER A 491 -53.23 5.23 8.83
C SER A 491 -54.71 4.95 9.23
N LYS A 492 -54.91 4.38 10.38
CA LYS A 492 -56.22 4.27 11.04
C LYS A 492 -56.49 5.50 11.94
#